data_7028efd53c16b2063d1027a2ce278b4d
#
_entry.id   7028efd53c16b2063d1027a2ce278b4d
#
_cell.length_a   1.000
_cell.length_b   1.000
_cell.length_c   1.000
_cell.angle_alpha   90.00
_cell.angle_beta   90.00
_cell.angle_gamma   90.00
#
_symmetry.space_group_name_H-M   'P 1'
#
loop_
_entity.id
_entity.type
_entity.pdbx_description
1 polymer ?
#
loop_
_entity_poly.entity_id
_entity_poly.type
_entity_poly.pdbx_seq_one_letter_code
_entity_poly.pdbx_strand_id
1 'polypeptide(L)'
;MPNAFEVLAKDHREVLRMLSELELGPTAAAGANSDQLERRQKMVEQLVIEESKHEAVEELYFWPAVRSHLTDGDDLADLARDQEQQAKFILDRLDKVSSPEHEEFEDQITHFISVGRSHIEFEETAVWPGLRAALTANEADDLGRELAEAKDTAPTRPHPNTPPTPGLLKAAGAAVAAADRFRDAVTGRGEE
;
A
#
# COMPACT_ATOMS: atom_id res chain seq x y z
N MET A 1 -4.45 1.48 22.67
CA MET A 1 -4.71 1.26 21.23
C MET A 1 -3.39 0.81 20.62
N PRO A 2 -3.39 0.15 19.46
CA PRO A 2 -2.13 -0.18 18.82
C PRO A 2 -1.37 1.09 18.46
N ASN A 3 -0.05 1.11 18.66
CA ASN A 3 0.82 2.21 18.24
C ASN A 3 1.07 2.18 16.73
N ALA A 4 1.73 3.23 16.18
CA ALA A 4 1.98 3.35 14.75
C ALA A 4 2.63 2.09 14.15
N PHE A 5 3.66 1.56 14.80
CA PHE A 5 4.39 0.40 14.32
C PHE A 5 3.58 -0.91 14.38
N GLU A 6 2.63 -1.02 15.31
CA GLU A 6 1.73 -2.17 15.37
C GLU A 6 0.67 -2.12 14.28
N VAL A 7 0.20 -0.90 13.93
CA VAL A 7 -0.73 -0.68 12.80
C VAL A 7 -0.04 -1.05 11.51
N LEU A 8 1.10 -0.43 11.19
CA LEU A 8 1.84 -0.69 9.95
C LEU A 8 2.34 -2.14 9.86
N ALA A 9 2.86 -2.72 10.95
CA ALA A 9 3.28 -4.12 10.95
C ALA A 9 2.13 -5.11 10.69
N LYS A 10 0.89 -4.77 11.03
CA LYS A 10 -0.28 -5.58 10.65
C LYS A 10 -0.49 -5.53 9.15
N ASP A 11 -0.40 -4.36 8.55
CA ASP A 11 -0.57 -4.17 7.11
C ASP A 11 0.54 -4.89 6.33
N HIS A 12 1.80 -4.70 6.72
CA HIS A 12 2.95 -5.41 6.13
C HIS A 12 2.78 -6.94 6.15
N ARG A 13 2.34 -7.51 7.28
CA ARG A 13 2.10 -8.96 7.36
C ARG A 13 1.01 -9.43 6.40
N GLU A 14 -0.06 -8.65 6.25
CA GLU A 14 -1.15 -8.99 5.34
C GLU A 14 -0.69 -8.90 3.88
N VAL A 15 0.03 -7.84 3.53
CA VAL A 15 0.63 -7.68 2.20
C VAL A 15 1.61 -8.82 1.91
N LEU A 16 2.57 -9.09 2.80
CA LEU A 16 3.53 -10.18 2.63
C LEU A 16 2.86 -11.57 2.48
N ARG A 17 1.73 -11.79 3.16
CA ARG A 17 0.91 -13.00 2.97
C ARG A 17 0.35 -13.06 1.55
N MET A 18 -0.27 -11.98 1.06
CA MET A 18 -0.82 -11.91 -0.30
C MET A 18 0.28 -12.08 -1.35
N LEU A 19 1.42 -11.41 -1.18
CA LEU A 19 2.58 -11.58 -2.09
C LEU A 19 3.07 -13.03 -2.14
N SER A 20 3.13 -13.71 -0.99
CA SER A 20 3.55 -15.13 -0.93
C SER A 20 2.53 -16.06 -1.59
N GLU A 21 1.24 -15.81 -1.42
CA GLU A 21 0.19 -16.58 -2.08
C GLU A 21 0.18 -16.36 -3.60
N LEU A 22 0.41 -15.12 -4.05
CA LEU A 22 0.55 -14.81 -5.48
C LEU A 22 1.81 -15.43 -6.09
N GLU A 23 2.92 -15.46 -5.37
CA GLU A 23 4.17 -16.07 -5.83
C GLU A 23 4.07 -17.60 -5.99
N LEU A 24 3.40 -18.27 -5.05
CA LEU A 24 3.27 -19.72 -5.02
C LEU A 24 2.02 -20.25 -5.74
N GLY A 25 1.05 -19.40 -6.01
CA GLY A 25 -0.21 -19.79 -6.60
C GLY A 25 -0.11 -20.15 -8.09
N PRO A 26 -1.03 -20.99 -8.57
CA PRO A 26 -1.01 -21.40 -9.97
C PRO A 26 -1.32 -20.23 -10.90
N THR A 27 -0.58 -20.15 -12.01
CA THR A 27 -0.74 -19.16 -13.08
C THR A 27 -1.44 -19.76 -14.31
N ALA A 28 -1.92 -18.92 -15.22
CA ALA A 28 -2.48 -19.39 -16.48
C ALA A 28 -1.47 -20.23 -17.28
N ALA A 29 -0.22 -19.81 -17.34
CA ALA A 29 0.88 -20.53 -17.99
C ALA A 29 1.18 -21.89 -17.32
N ALA A 30 0.93 -22.02 -16.01
CA ALA A 30 1.06 -23.28 -15.28
C ALA A 30 -0.20 -24.16 -15.33
N GLY A 31 -1.23 -23.78 -16.11
CA GLY A 31 -2.44 -24.55 -16.30
C GLY A 31 -3.50 -24.36 -15.21
N ALA A 32 -3.53 -23.21 -14.55
CA ALA A 32 -4.59 -22.85 -13.62
C ALA A 32 -5.98 -22.94 -14.28
N ASN A 33 -6.96 -23.47 -13.54
CA ASN A 33 -8.35 -23.45 -14.00
C ASN A 33 -9.02 -22.09 -13.76
N SER A 34 -10.22 -21.88 -14.30
CA SER A 34 -10.96 -20.61 -14.20
C SER A 34 -11.14 -20.13 -12.76
N ASP A 35 -11.49 -21.02 -11.83
CA ASP A 35 -11.72 -20.66 -10.43
C ASP A 35 -10.42 -20.23 -9.72
N GLN A 36 -9.28 -20.82 -10.12
CA GLN A 36 -7.97 -20.43 -9.61
C GLN A 36 -7.55 -19.06 -10.14
N LEU A 37 -7.80 -18.79 -11.42
CA LEU A 37 -7.53 -17.50 -12.03
C LEU A 37 -8.42 -16.39 -11.46
N GLU A 38 -9.71 -16.67 -11.22
CA GLU A 38 -10.61 -15.73 -10.58
C GLU A 38 -10.16 -15.38 -9.17
N ARG A 39 -9.78 -16.37 -8.35
CA ARG A 39 -9.21 -16.12 -7.01
C ARG A 39 -7.93 -15.30 -7.06
N ARG A 40 -7.08 -15.57 -8.03
CA ARG A 40 -5.82 -14.83 -8.24
C ARG A 40 -6.09 -13.36 -8.59
N GLN A 41 -7.07 -13.11 -9.45
CA GLN A 41 -7.49 -11.77 -9.81
C GLN A 41 -8.07 -11.02 -8.60
N LYS A 42 -8.97 -11.64 -7.84
CA LYS A 42 -9.51 -11.06 -6.60
C LYS A 42 -8.42 -10.73 -5.58
N MET A 43 -7.42 -11.59 -5.46
CA MET A 43 -6.28 -11.34 -4.56
C MET A 43 -5.45 -10.13 -5.01
N VAL A 44 -5.24 -9.95 -6.32
CA VAL A 44 -4.57 -8.75 -6.86
C VAL A 44 -5.43 -7.51 -6.62
N GLU A 45 -6.74 -7.57 -6.81
CA GLU A 45 -7.64 -6.46 -6.49
C GLU A 45 -7.54 -6.06 -5.01
N GLN A 46 -7.54 -7.04 -4.10
CA GLN A 46 -7.38 -6.79 -2.67
C GLN A 46 -6.01 -6.20 -2.34
N LEU A 47 -4.95 -6.72 -2.96
CA LEU A 47 -3.59 -6.18 -2.81
C LEU A 47 -3.54 -4.71 -3.24
N VAL A 48 -4.10 -4.36 -4.40
CA VAL A 48 -4.16 -2.97 -4.87
C VAL A 48 -4.91 -2.07 -3.90
N ILE A 49 -6.02 -2.54 -3.32
CA ILE A 49 -6.80 -1.79 -2.34
C ILE A 49 -5.99 -1.54 -1.07
N GLU A 50 -5.39 -2.59 -0.50
CA GLU A 50 -4.66 -2.48 0.78
C GLU A 50 -3.40 -1.62 0.65
N GLU A 51 -2.63 -1.81 -0.42
CA GLU A 51 -1.45 -0.99 -0.71
C GLU A 51 -1.81 0.48 -0.95
N SER A 52 -2.86 0.74 -1.74
CA SER A 52 -3.29 2.13 -1.98
C SER A 52 -3.70 2.85 -0.69
N LYS A 53 -4.34 2.14 0.25
CA LYS A 53 -4.69 2.69 1.57
C LYS A 53 -3.46 2.89 2.44
N HIS A 54 -2.56 1.90 2.45
CA HIS A 54 -1.34 1.91 3.24
C HIS A 54 -0.44 3.08 2.86
N GLU A 55 -0.06 3.20 1.60
CA GLU A 55 0.74 4.31 1.09
C GLU A 55 0.10 5.68 1.35
N ALA A 56 -1.23 5.80 1.19
CA ALA A 56 -1.92 7.07 1.41
C ALA A 56 -1.86 7.55 2.87
N VAL A 57 -1.95 6.64 3.85
CA VAL A 57 -1.85 7.03 5.26
C VAL A 57 -0.41 7.31 5.69
N GLU A 58 0.56 6.64 5.08
CA GLU A 58 1.97 6.94 5.30
C GLU A 58 2.38 8.30 4.77
N GLU A 59 1.98 8.65 3.56
CA GLU A 59 2.19 9.99 2.99
C GLU A 59 1.57 11.10 3.85
N LEU A 60 0.43 10.82 4.50
CA LEU A 60 -0.29 11.81 5.29
C LEU A 60 0.25 11.99 6.72
N TYR A 61 0.76 10.91 7.33
CA TYR A 61 1.08 10.90 8.76
C TYR A 61 2.44 10.32 9.09
N PHE A 62 2.82 9.18 8.50
CA PHE A 62 4.05 8.49 8.87
C PHE A 62 5.31 9.21 8.38
N TRP A 63 5.39 9.53 7.09
CA TRP A 63 6.54 10.25 6.54
C TRP A 63 6.71 11.67 7.10
N PRO A 64 5.66 12.45 7.36
CA PRO A 64 5.79 13.69 8.13
C PRO A 64 6.37 13.50 9.53
N ALA A 65 6.01 12.42 10.24
CA ALA A 65 6.60 12.11 11.54
C ALA A 65 8.08 11.73 11.42
N VAL A 66 8.45 10.92 10.43
CA VAL A 66 9.86 10.59 10.13
C VAL A 66 10.68 11.86 9.90
N ARG A 67 10.19 12.76 9.03
CA ARG A 67 10.87 14.04 8.74
C ARG A 67 11.04 14.93 9.95
N SER A 68 10.08 14.92 10.86
CA SER A 68 10.12 15.80 12.04
C SER A 68 10.96 15.28 13.19
N HIS A 69 11.17 13.97 13.30
CA HIS A 69 11.81 13.36 14.46
C HIS A 69 13.20 12.78 14.17
N LEU A 70 13.55 12.53 12.91
CA LEU A 70 14.87 12.00 12.55
C LEU A 70 15.74 13.06 11.88
N THR A 71 17.03 13.04 12.19
CA THR A 71 18.00 13.98 11.60
C THR A 71 18.15 13.76 10.08
N ASP A 72 18.07 12.52 9.64
CA ASP A 72 18.10 12.07 8.24
C ASP A 72 16.69 11.78 7.69
N GLY A 73 15.66 12.25 8.37
CA GLY A 73 14.26 11.98 8.08
C GLY A 73 13.82 12.44 6.70
N ASP A 74 14.37 13.55 6.20
CA ASP A 74 14.10 14.03 4.85
C ASP A 74 14.65 13.06 3.79
N ASP A 75 15.87 12.59 3.94
CA ASP A 75 16.50 11.66 3.00
C ASP A 75 15.78 10.29 3.00
N LEU A 76 15.43 9.79 4.20
CA LEU A 76 14.69 8.54 4.34
C LEU A 76 13.30 8.62 3.72
N ALA A 77 12.54 9.67 4.00
CA ALA A 77 11.21 9.86 3.46
C ALA A 77 11.21 10.15 1.95
N ASP A 78 12.25 10.81 1.41
CA ASP A 78 12.39 11.02 -0.03
C ASP A 78 12.69 9.70 -0.76
N LEU A 79 13.55 8.85 -0.18
CA LEU A 79 13.84 7.52 -0.72
C LEU A 79 12.60 6.63 -0.70
N ALA A 80 11.85 6.61 0.41
CA ALA A 80 10.60 5.87 0.51
C ALA A 80 9.59 6.30 -0.55
N ARG A 81 9.39 7.61 -0.68
CA ARG A 81 8.47 8.18 -1.67
C ARG A 81 8.82 7.77 -3.11
N ASP A 82 10.10 7.69 -3.45
CA ASP A 82 10.53 7.23 -4.77
C ASP A 82 10.19 5.73 -4.98
N GLN A 83 10.30 4.90 -3.93
CA GLN A 83 9.89 3.50 -3.94
C GLN A 83 8.37 3.35 -4.07
N GLU A 84 7.58 4.08 -3.25
CA GLU A 84 6.13 4.12 -3.31
C GLU A 84 5.63 4.59 -4.70
N GLN A 85 6.27 5.61 -5.28
CA GLN A 85 5.92 6.09 -6.60
C GLN A 85 6.11 5.01 -7.67
N GLN A 86 7.16 4.20 -7.56
CA GLN A 86 7.36 3.05 -8.44
C GLN A 86 6.29 1.99 -8.21
N ALA A 87 5.96 1.69 -6.95
CA ALA A 87 4.90 0.77 -6.58
C ALA A 87 3.53 1.22 -7.13
N LYS A 88 3.17 2.49 -7.00
CA LYS A 88 1.93 3.07 -7.54
C LYS A 88 1.76 2.86 -9.05
N PHE A 89 2.84 2.98 -9.83
CA PHE A 89 2.76 2.72 -11.26
C PHE A 89 2.52 1.25 -11.59
N ILE A 90 3.07 0.33 -10.80
CA ILE A 90 2.85 -1.11 -10.98
C ILE A 90 1.41 -1.46 -10.57
N LEU A 91 0.96 -0.97 -9.43
CA LEU A 91 -0.41 -1.17 -8.94
C LEU A 91 -1.46 -0.59 -9.92
N ASP A 92 -1.21 0.57 -10.50
CA ASP A 92 -2.08 1.19 -11.52
C ASP A 92 -2.19 0.35 -12.80
N ARG A 93 -1.11 -0.34 -13.18
CA ARG A 93 -1.15 -1.30 -14.29
C ARG A 93 -1.94 -2.54 -13.89
N LEU A 94 -1.69 -3.11 -12.72
CA LEU A 94 -2.44 -4.26 -12.19
C LEU A 94 -3.95 -3.97 -12.09
N ASP A 95 -4.32 -2.76 -11.63
CA ASP A 95 -5.73 -2.33 -11.57
C ASP A 95 -6.42 -2.24 -12.96
N LYS A 96 -5.63 -2.09 -14.02
CA LYS A 96 -6.13 -1.95 -15.40
C LYS A 96 -6.07 -3.23 -16.22
N VAL A 97 -5.30 -4.22 -15.81
CA VAL A 97 -5.24 -5.50 -16.53
C VAL A 97 -6.54 -6.25 -16.33
N SER A 98 -7.26 -6.46 -17.44
CA SER A 98 -8.62 -7.00 -17.43
C SER A 98 -8.71 -8.53 -17.30
N SER A 99 -7.59 -9.25 -17.38
CA SER A 99 -7.59 -10.72 -17.32
C SER A 99 -6.29 -11.28 -16.77
N PRO A 100 -6.37 -12.24 -15.84
CA PRO A 100 -5.20 -12.97 -15.32
C PRO A 100 -4.57 -13.92 -16.35
N GLU A 101 -5.15 -14.05 -17.54
CA GLU A 101 -4.58 -14.84 -18.66
C GLU A 101 -3.55 -14.03 -19.47
N HIS A 102 -3.50 -12.71 -19.31
CA HIS A 102 -2.51 -11.87 -19.97
C HIS A 102 -1.12 -12.04 -19.32
N GLU A 103 -0.10 -12.21 -20.14
CA GLU A 103 1.30 -12.30 -19.70
C GLU A 103 1.70 -11.08 -18.83
N GLU A 104 1.25 -9.88 -19.23
CA GLU A 104 1.49 -8.64 -18.49
C GLU A 104 1.00 -8.70 -17.03
N PHE A 105 -0.08 -9.45 -16.75
CA PHE A 105 -0.59 -9.60 -15.38
C PHE A 105 0.45 -10.26 -14.45
N GLU A 106 1.04 -11.36 -14.90
CA GLU A 106 2.05 -12.07 -14.11
C GLU A 106 3.38 -11.31 -14.03
N ASP A 107 3.76 -10.61 -15.08
CA ASP A 107 4.95 -9.74 -15.08
C ASP A 107 4.83 -8.61 -14.06
N GLN A 108 3.65 -7.95 -13.98
CA GLN A 108 3.41 -6.91 -13.00
C GLN A 108 3.37 -7.46 -11.58
N ILE A 109 2.78 -8.65 -11.35
CA ILE A 109 2.79 -9.31 -10.03
C ILE A 109 4.24 -9.60 -9.59
N THR A 110 5.03 -10.21 -10.46
CA THR A 110 6.43 -10.53 -10.17
C THR A 110 7.24 -9.28 -9.83
N HIS A 111 7.02 -8.21 -10.59
CA HIS A 111 7.68 -6.94 -10.34
C HIS A 111 7.24 -6.33 -9.00
N PHE A 112 5.93 -6.33 -8.71
CA PHE A 112 5.41 -5.80 -7.46
C PHE A 112 5.90 -6.60 -6.24
N ILE A 113 5.98 -7.94 -6.31
CA ILE A 113 6.54 -8.78 -5.24
C ILE A 113 7.95 -8.31 -4.86
N SER A 114 8.79 -8.02 -5.83
CA SER A 114 10.15 -7.55 -5.58
C SER A 114 10.17 -6.16 -4.94
N VAL A 115 9.42 -5.21 -5.50
CA VAL A 115 9.39 -3.81 -5.05
C VAL A 115 8.74 -3.72 -3.67
N GLY A 116 7.59 -4.34 -3.45
CA GLY A 116 6.87 -4.29 -2.19
C GLY A 116 7.65 -4.92 -1.03
N ARG A 117 8.28 -6.08 -1.26
CA ARG A 117 9.15 -6.69 -0.22
C ARG A 117 10.34 -5.80 0.13
N SER A 118 10.98 -5.19 -0.87
CA SER A 118 12.13 -4.30 -0.63
C SER A 118 11.72 -3.04 0.11
N HIS A 119 10.55 -2.50 -0.17
CA HIS A 119 10.01 -1.33 0.52
C HIS A 119 9.70 -1.64 1.99
N ILE A 120 8.97 -2.72 2.27
CA ILE A 120 8.68 -3.19 3.63
C ILE A 120 9.99 -3.43 4.42
N GLU A 121 10.97 -4.11 3.81
CA GLU A 121 12.27 -4.34 4.44
C GLU A 121 13.00 -3.02 4.76
N PHE A 122 12.98 -2.07 3.84
CA PHE A 122 13.56 -0.74 4.06
C PHE A 122 12.93 -0.05 5.26
N GLU A 123 11.63 -0.01 5.35
CA GLU A 123 10.93 0.63 6.47
C GLU A 123 11.25 -0.04 7.80
N GLU A 124 11.09 -1.35 7.87
CA GLU A 124 11.26 -2.10 9.12
C GLU A 124 12.71 -2.10 9.62
N THR A 125 13.70 -2.05 8.71
CA THR A 125 15.10 -2.15 9.08
C THR A 125 15.84 -0.82 9.14
N ALA A 126 15.52 0.13 8.25
CA ALA A 126 16.22 1.40 8.16
C ALA A 126 15.48 2.55 8.85
N VAL A 127 14.13 2.57 8.83
CA VAL A 127 13.34 3.70 9.33
C VAL A 127 12.82 3.46 10.75
N TRP A 128 12.13 2.34 10.99
CA TRP A 128 11.42 2.10 12.25
C TRP A 128 12.31 2.11 13.49
N PRO A 129 13.54 1.55 13.50
CA PRO A 129 14.38 1.56 14.69
C PRO A 129 14.70 2.99 15.17
N GLY A 130 15.00 3.89 14.22
CA GLY A 130 15.27 5.30 14.52
C GLY A 130 14.03 6.01 15.04
N LEU A 131 12.91 5.88 14.35
CA LEU A 131 11.66 6.55 14.74
C LEU A 131 11.12 6.03 16.08
N ARG A 132 11.20 4.71 16.36
CA ARG A 132 10.84 4.14 17.66
C ARG A 132 11.68 4.70 18.81
N ALA A 133 12.95 4.98 18.56
CA ALA A 133 13.83 5.55 19.58
C ALA A 133 13.59 7.05 19.80
N ALA A 134 13.07 7.74 18.79
CA ALA A 134 12.83 9.18 18.82
C ALA A 134 11.46 9.56 19.40
N LEU A 135 10.43 8.72 19.20
CA LEU A 135 9.08 8.97 19.69
C LEU A 135 8.91 8.55 21.17
N THR A 136 8.18 9.34 21.93
CA THR A 136 7.60 8.89 23.20
C THR A 136 6.48 7.87 22.96
N ALA A 137 6.11 7.09 23.98
CA ALA A 137 5.02 6.13 23.88
C ALA A 137 3.70 6.80 23.49
N ASN A 138 3.40 7.99 24.04
CA ASN A 138 2.17 8.73 23.70
C ASN A 138 2.18 9.21 22.23
N GLU A 139 3.28 9.70 21.71
CA GLU A 139 3.39 10.11 20.30
C GLU A 139 3.23 8.93 19.36
N ALA A 140 3.80 7.76 19.70
CA ALA A 140 3.64 6.55 18.92
C ALA A 140 2.18 6.03 18.93
N ASP A 141 1.48 6.14 20.08
CA ASP A 141 0.06 5.77 20.21
C ASP A 141 -0.85 6.77 19.47
N ASP A 142 -0.56 8.07 19.54
CA ASP A 142 -1.31 9.10 18.82
C ASP A 142 -1.17 8.93 17.31
N LEU A 143 0.06 8.73 16.82
CA LEU A 143 0.32 8.44 15.40
C LEU A 143 -0.39 7.16 14.95
N GLY A 144 -0.40 6.10 15.77
CA GLY A 144 -1.11 4.87 15.47
C GLY A 144 -2.62 5.07 15.33
N ARG A 145 -3.21 5.93 16.15
CA ARG A 145 -4.63 6.30 16.04
C ARG A 145 -4.90 7.06 14.75
N GLU A 146 -4.08 8.05 14.40
CA GLU A 146 -4.22 8.83 13.16
C GLU A 146 -4.14 7.94 11.92
N LEU A 147 -3.17 7.02 11.87
CA LEU A 147 -3.03 6.05 10.77
C LEU A 147 -4.29 5.16 10.65
N ALA A 148 -4.77 4.59 11.76
CA ALA A 148 -5.91 3.69 11.76
C ALA A 148 -7.20 4.41 11.32
N GLU A 149 -7.48 5.60 11.86
CA GLU A 149 -8.67 6.40 11.50
C GLU A 149 -8.64 6.85 10.03
N ALA A 150 -7.46 7.25 9.53
CA ALA A 150 -7.31 7.69 8.16
C ALA A 150 -7.48 6.54 7.16
N LYS A 151 -7.08 5.32 7.51
CA LYS A 151 -7.19 4.15 6.65
C LYS A 151 -8.64 3.83 6.25
N ASP A 152 -9.61 4.09 7.13
CA ASP A 152 -11.03 3.87 6.84
C ASP A 152 -11.56 4.77 5.70
N THR A 153 -10.90 5.90 5.49
CA THR A 153 -11.29 6.89 4.48
C THR A 153 -10.25 7.09 3.38
N ALA A 154 -9.20 6.28 3.36
CA ALA A 154 -8.16 6.35 2.35
C ALA A 154 -8.65 5.92 0.95
N PRO A 155 -7.98 6.37 -0.13
CA PRO A 155 -8.23 5.90 -1.50
C PRO A 155 -8.02 4.38 -1.60
N THR A 156 -8.82 3.73 -2.46
CA THR A 156 -8.73 2.28 -2.73
C THR A 156 -8.06 1.97 -4.06
N ARG A 157 -7.59 3.01 -4.76
CA ARG A 157 -6.89 2.91 -6.03
C ARG A 157 -5.59 3.67 -6.00
N PRO A 158 -4.57 3.21 -6.73
CA PRO A 158 -3.33 3.95 -6.89
C PRO A 158 -3.59 5.22 -7.73
N HIS A 159 -3.00 6.32 -7.32
CA HIS A 159 -3.11 7.61 -8.03
C HIS A 159 -1.70 8.12 -8.37
N PRO A 160 -0.96 7.46 -9.29
CA PRO A 160 0.47 7.76 -9.53
C PRO A 160 0.75 9.16 -10.07
N ASN A 161 -0.27 9.85 -10.59
CA ASN A 161 -0.14 11.21 -11.11
C ASN A 161 -0.58 12.30 -10.11
N THR A 162 -0.98 11.93 -8.90
CA THR A 162 -1.33 12.90 -7.85
C THR A 162 -0.05 13.36 -7.14
N PRO A 163 0.24 14.68 -7.09
CA PRO A 163 1.42 15.16 -6.39
C PRO A 163 1.37 14.77 -4.90
N PRO A 164 2.45 14.19 -4.35
CA PRO A 164 2.53 13.77 -2.95
C PRO A 164 2.78 14.97 -2.03
N THR A 165 1.85 15.93 -2.01
CA THR A 165 1.92 17.07 -1.09
C THR A 165 0.90 16.88 0.03
N PRO A 166 1.32 16.77 1.31
CA PRO A 166 0.42 16.47 2.43
C PRO A 166 -0.77 17.43 2.54
N GLY A 167 -0.60 18.71 2.17
CA GLY A 167 -1.68 19.70 2.16
C GLY A 167 -2.71 19.45 1.07
N LEU A 168 -2.29 19.01 -0.11
CA LEU A 168 -3.18 18.67 -1.24
C LEU A 168 -3.88 17.34 -0.98
N LEU A 169 -3.18 16.38 -0.42
CA LEU A 169 -3.73 15.07 -0.04
C LEU A 169 -4.81 15.21 1.04
N LYS A 170 -4.61 16.05 2.05
CA LYS A 170 -5.66 16.34 3.06
C LYS A 170 -6.89 17.03 2.46
N ALA A 171 -6.70 17.91 1.48
CA ALA A 171 -7.81 18.67 0.87
C ALA A 171 -8.56 17.87 -0.22
N ALA A 172 -7.85 17.13 -1.05
CA ALA A 172 -8.40 16.39 -2.19
C ALA A 172 -8.63 14.90 -1.90
N GLY A 173 -7.89 14.31 -0.95
CA GLY A 173 -7.89 12.88 -0.66
C GLY A 173 -9.26 12.33 -0.30
N ALA A 174 -10.04 13.05 0.50
CA ALA A 174 -11.41 12.64 0.85
C ALA A 174 -12.35 12.58 -0.37
N ALA A 175 -12.19 13.49 -1.33
CA ALA A 175 -13.00 13.48 -2.55
C ALA A 175 -12.57 12.37 -3.51
N VAL A 176 -11.26 12.12 -3.63
CA VAL A 176 -10.69 11.03 -4.42
C VAL A 176 -11.14 9.69 -3.84
N ALA A 177 -10.97 9.49 -2.54
CA ALA A 177 -11.39 8.29 -1.84
C ALA A 177 -12.91 8.04 -1.92
N ALA A 178 -13.72 9.08 -1.89
CA ALA A 178 -15.18 8.96 -2.09
C ALA A 178 -15.52 8.53 -3.53
N ALA A 179 -14.80 9.05 -4.53
CA ALA A 179 -14.96 8.64 -5.93
C ALA A 179 -14.53 7.19 -6.15
N ASP A 180 -13.43 6.76 -5.53
CA ASP A 180 -12.96 5.37 -5.60
C ASP A 180 -13.99 4.42 -5.00
N ARG A 181 -14.44 4.68 -3.76
CA ARG A 181 -15.47 3.85 -3.10
C ARG A 181 -16.78 3.79 -3.89
N PHE A 182 -17.20 4.89 -4.50
CA PHE A 182 -18.39 4.87 -5.37
C PHE A 182 -18.18 3.94 -6.58
N ARG A 183 -17.00 4.01 -7.23
CA ARG A 183 -16.66 3.10 -8.33
C ARG A 183 -16.64 1.65 -7.87
N ASP A 184 -16.01 1.36 -6.73
CA ASP A 184 -15.89 0.02 -6.19
C ASP A 184 -17.28 -0.56 -5.90
N ALA A 185 -18.18 0.22 -5.27
CA ALA A 185 -19.57 -0.20 -5.03
C ALA A 185 -20.36 -0.47 -6.32
N VAL A 186 -20.10 0.25 -7.42
CA VAL A 186 -20.77 0.04 -8.71
C VAL A 186 -20.22 -1.19 -9.44
N THR A 187 -18.93 -1.50 -9.26
CA THR A 187 -18.26 -2.62 -9.95
C THR A 187 -18.19 -3.91 -9.13
N GLY A 188 -18.60 -3.88 -7.85
CA GLY A 188 -18.45 -5.02 -6.91
C GLY A 188 -17.00 -5.32 -6.54
N ARG A 189 -16.08 -4.35 -6.73
CA ARG A 189 -14.66 -4.52 -6.44
C ARG A 189 -14.43 -4.55 -4.93
N GLY A 190 -13.66 -5.53 -4.46
CA GLY A 190 -13.36 -5.73 -3.04
C GLY A 190 -14.51 -6.37 -2.25
N GLU A 191 -15.57 -6.87 -2.90
CA GLU A 191 -16.58 -7.71 -2.27
C GLU A 191 -16.11 -9.18 -2.27
N GLU A 192 -16.25 -9.86 -1.09
CA GLU A 192 -15.88 -11.28 -0.90
C GLU A 192 -16.78 -12.24 -1.69
#